data_0b20ddd9ebbfd298bcba53304f35f8c0
#
_entry.id   0b20ddd9ebbfd298bcba53304f35f8c0
#
_cell.length_a   1.000
_cell.length_b   1.000
_cell.length_c   1.000
_cell.angle_alpha   90.00
_cell.angle_beta   90.00
_cell.angle_gamma   90.00
#
_symmetry.space_group_name_H-M   'P 1'
#
loop_
_entity.id
_entity.type
_entity.pdbx_description
1 polymer ?
#
loop_
_entity_poly.entity_id
_entity_poly.type
_entity_poly.pdbx_seq_one_letter_code
_entity_poly.pdbx_strand_id
1 'polypeptide(L)'
;RAQGKEMENYEEILYEGYGPHGVAILVETATDNHVRTVANVKSIFNKGDGTLGTNGSVSFQFKKMGVFKLKPEGINQEELELELIDYGLEEMGEGTGEYGEEVLVLRCDFADFGAMQKALEEKGITPLSAEVEWIPTTTVELPEDQAQDVLKLVDKLEQDEDVQRVFHNLQ
;
A
#
# COMPACT_ATOMS: atom_id res chain seq x y z
N ARG A 1 -11.49 5.19 9.05
CA ARG A 1 -10.60 6.32 9.35
C ARG A 1 -10.47 7.27 8.17
N ALA A 2 -10.10 6.77 7.02
CA ALA A 2 -9.96 7.56 5.80
C ALA A 2 -11.29 8.12 5.30
N GLN A 3 -12.35 7.42 5.56
CA GLN A 3 -13.67 7.73 5.01
C GLN A 3 -14.24 9.07 5.45
N GLY A 4 -13.81 9.58 6.58
CA GLY A 4 -14.29 10.86 7.07
C GLY A 4 -13.54 12.06 6.52
N LYS A 5 -12.56 11.84 5.66
CA LYS A 5 -11.66 12.90 5.19
C LYS A 5 -11.90 13.29 3.74
N GLU A 6 -13.16 13.48 3.40
CA GLU A 6 -13.52 13.97 2.06
C GLU A 6 -13.81 15.47 2.12
N MET A 7 -12.84 16.22 2.64
CA MET A 7 -13.00 17.67 2.88
C MET A 7 -12.17 18.45 1.87
N GLU A 8 -12.67 19.60 1.46
CA GLU A 8 -12.01 20.47 0.50
C GLU A 8 -10.63 20.92 0.90
N ASN A 9 -10.38 21.04 2.20
CA ASN A 9 -9.14 21.60 2.71
C ASN A 9 -8.12 20.55 3.13
N TYR A 10 -8.38 19.29 2.82
CA TYR A 10 -7.43 18.24 3.14
C TYR A 10 -6.41 18.11 2.03
N GLU A 11 -5.15 17.95 2.41
CA GLU A 11 -4.08 17.64 1.46
C GLU A 11 -3.55 16.25 1.75
N GLU A 12 -3.13 15.57 0.69
CA GLU A 12 -2.56 14.24 0.79
C GLU A 12 -1.04 14.37 0.73
N ILE A 13 -0.37 13.77 1.71
CA ILE A 13 1.09 13.83 1.79
C ILE A 13 1.60 12.43 2.10
N LEU A 14 2.64 12.04 1.36
CA LEU A 14 3.35 10.78 1.63
C LEU A 14 4.62 11.11 2.40
N TYR A 15 4.73 10.57 3.62
CA TYR A 15 5.95 10.70 4.41
C TYR A 15 6.77 9.43 4.27
N GLU A 16 8.09 9.57 4.32
CA GLU A 16 9.02 8.49 4.06
C GLU A 16 10.05 8.43 5.16
N GLY A 17 10.30 7.24 5.68
CA GLY A 17 11.29 7.09 6.74
C GLY A 17 11.76 5.66 6.89
N TYR A 18 12.68 5.48 7.81
CA TYR A 18 13.16 4.16 8.19
C TYR A 18 12.74 3.85 9.61
N GLY A 19 12.22 2.66 9.80
CA GLY A 19 11.98 2.13 11.13
C GLY A 19 13.25 1.53 11.70
N PRO A 20 13.16 0.95 12.89
CA PRO A 20 14.32 0.26 13.47
C PRO A 20 14.74 -0.89 12.55
N HIS A 21 16.01 -1.22 12.60
CA HIS A 21 16.61 -2.33 11.84
C HIS A 21 16.58 -2.12 10.31
N GLY A 22 16.45 -0.86 9.87
CA GLY A 22 16.60 -0.52 8.45
C GLY A 22 15.41 -0.80 7.57
N VAL A 23 14.23 -1.01 8.14
CA VAL A 23 13.01 -1.25 7.34
C VAL A 23 12.49 0.06 6.77
N ALA A 24 12.28 0.09 5.46
CA ALA A 24 11.72 1.25 4.78
C ALA A 24 10.22 1.34 5.06
N ILE A 25 9.75 2.54 5.39
CA ILE A 25 8.34 2.77 5.74
C ILE A 25 7.82 4.00 4.99
N LEU A 26 6.67 3.83 4.36
CA LEU A 26 5.93 4.92 3.72
C LEU A 26 4.63 5.15 4.48
N VAL A 27 4.31 6.40 4.75
CA VAL A 27 3.12 6.79 5.51
C VAL A 27 2.25 7.69 4.67
N GLU A 28 1.13 7.17 4.25
CA GLU A 28 0.16 7.90 3.44
C GLU A 28 -0.79 8.65 4.36
N THR A 29 -0.85 9.97 4.22
CA THR A 29 -1.66 10.82 5.09
C THR A 29 -2.64 11.69 4.31
N ALA A 30 -3.71 12.09 4.99
CA ALA A 30 -4.62 13.13 4.51
C ALA A 30 -4.87 14.04 5.70
N THR A 31 -4.59 15.34 5.55
CA THR A 31 -4.62 16.24 6.68
C THR A 31 -5.06 17.67 6.29
N ASP A 32 -5.72 18.32 7.20
CA ASP A 32 -6.05 19.75 7.10
C ASP A 32 -5.00 20.63 7.78
N ASN A 33 -3.98 20.01 8.39
CA ASN A 33 -2.93 20.73 9.11
C ASN A 33 -1.63 19.93 9.02
N HIS A 34 -0.86 20.18 7.97
CA HIS A 34 0.38 19.45 7.74
C HIS A 34 1.45 19.71 8.79
N VAL A 35 1.42 20.84 9.46
CA VAL A 35 2.36 21.15 10.54
C VAL A 35 2.16 20.18 11.71
N ARG A 36 0.91 19.95 12.07
CA ARG A 36 0.56 18.96 13.10
C ARG A 36 0.98 17.56 12.67
N THR A 37 0.65 17.20 11.42
CA THR A 37 0.88 15.86 10.92
C THR A 37 2.37 15.51 10.88
N VAL A 38 3.20 16.40 10.33
CA VAL A 38 4.64 16.13 10.25
C VAL A 38 5.26 16.03 11.64
N ALA A 39 4.82 16.84 12.58
CA ALA A 39 5.31 16.79 13.95
C ALA A 39 4.95 15.45 14.61
N ASN A 40 3.72 15.00 14.42
CA ASN A 40 3.26 13.73 15.00
C ASN A 40 3.97 12.54 14.38
N VAL A 41 4.08 12.52 13.05
CA VAL A 41 4.76 11.42 12.35
C VAL A 41 6.22 11.35 12.76
N LYS A 42 6.90 12.50 12.80
CA LYS A 42 8.30 12.54 13.23
C LYS A 42 8.48 12.04 14.66
N SER A 43 7.59 12.45 15.56
CA SER A 43 7.63 12.00 16.95
C SER A 43 7.46 10.49 17.06
N ILE A 44 6.52 9.93 16.30
CA ILE A 44 6.27 8.49 16.33
C ILE A 44 7.50 7.72 15.83
N PHE A 45 8.11 8.17 14.73
CA PHE A 45 9.33 7.55 14.23
C PHE A 45 10.45 7.60 15.27
N ASN A 46 10.68 8.78 15.87
CA ASN A 46 11.74 8.95 16.83
C ASN A 46 11.55 8.07 18.07
N LYS A 47 10.34 7.95 18.56
CA LYS A 47 10.04 7.12 19.73
C LYS A 47 10.17 5.63 19.43
N GLY A 48 10.04 5.24 18.17
CA GLY A 48 10.18 3.86 17.73
C GLY A 48 11.56 3.52 17.20
N ASP A 49 12.56 4.34 17.52
CA ASP A 49 13.94 4.14 17.07
C ASP A 49 14.09 4.20 15.56
N GLY A 50 13.24 4.97 14.92
CA GLY A 50 13.31 5.21 13.49
C GLY A 50 13.71 6.65 13.18
N THR A 51 13.67 6.98 11.90
CA THR A 51 14.05 8.31 11.41
C THR A 51 13.15 8.69 10.25
N LEU A 52 12.54 9.86 10.32
CA LEU A 52 11.80 10.40 9.19
C LEU A 52 12.77 11.01 8.19
N GLY A 53 12.64 10.66 6.92
CA GLY A 53 13.49 11.14 5.84
C GLY A 53 12.82 12.21 5.00
N THR A 54 13.50 12.58 3.92
CA THR A 54 13.01 13.57 2.97
C THR A 54 12.30 12.87 1.81
N ASN A 55 11.59 13.67 1.03
CA ASN A 55 10.82 13.19 -0.12
C ASN A 55 11.74 12.46 -1.11
N GLY A 56 11.36 11.25 -1.48
CA GLY A 56 12.12 10.44 -2.41
C GLY A 56 13.26 9.64 -1.81
N SER A 57 13.58 9.86 -0.54
CA SER A 57 14.73 9.21 0.09
C SER A 57 14.51 7.72 0.39
N VAL A 58 13.25 7.30 0.44
CA VAL A 58 12.88 5.93 0.80
C VAL A 58 12.00 5.28 -0.25
N SER A 59 11.12 6.05 -0.89
CA SER A 59 10.11 5.53 -1.82
C SER A 59 10.71 4.87 -3.06
N PHE A 60 11.98 5.10 -3.37
CA PHE A 60 12.64 4.43 -4.50
C PHE A 60 12.68 2.90 -4.33
N GLN A 61 12.50 2.42 -3.12
CA GLN A 61 12.47 0.97 -2.82
C GLN A 61 11.10 0.34 -3.03
N PHE A 62 10.14 1.13 -3.49
CA PHE A 62 8.77 0.68 -3.72
C PHE A 62 8.35 1.02 -5.14
N LYS A 63 7.37 0.28 -5.63
CA LYS A 63 6.73 0.59 -6.90
C LYS A 63 5.25 0.87 -6.61
N LYS A 64 4.76 1.99 -7.14
CA LYS A 64 3.36 2.35 -6.99
C LYS A 64 2.54 1.55 -7.98
N MET A 65 1.62 0.72 -7.52
CA MET A 65 0.88 -0.23 -8.36
C MET A 65 -0.61 -0.20 -8.09
N GLY A 66 -1.37 -0.57 -9.11
CA GLY A 66 -2.78 -0.89 -8.93
C GLY A 66 -2.89 -2.35 -8.51
N VAL A 67 -3.69 -2.61 -7.49
CA VAL A 67 -3.91 -3.96 -6.96
C VAL A 67 -5.39 -4.27 -6.96
N PHE A 68 -5.76 -5.30 -7.70
CA PHE A 68 -7.17 -5.71 -7.83
C PHE A 68 -7.31 -7.11 -7.24
N LYS A 69 -8.32 -7.27 -6.39
CA LYS A 69 -8.62 -8.58 -5.81
C LYS A 69 -9.96 -9.06 -6.35
N LEU A 70 -9.97 -10.27 -6.87
CA LEU A 70 -11.14 -10.86 -7.51
C LEU A 70 -11.53 -12.15 -6.81
N LYS A 71 -12.81 -12.50 -6.90
CA LYS A 71 -13.25 -13.84 -6.52
C LYS A 71 -12.74 -14.80 -7.58
N PRO A 72 -12.10 -15.92 -7.20
CA PRO A 72 -11.54 -16.84 -8.18
C PRO A 72 -12.58 -17.70 -8.88
N GLU A 73 -13.79 -17.83 -8.32
CA GLU A 73 -14.83 -18.69 -8.90
C GLU A 73 -15.29 -18.19 -10.26
N GLY A 74 -15.37 -19.11 -11.19
CA GLY A 74 -15.84 -18.81 -12.54
C GLY A 74 -14.82 -18.16 -13.43
N ILE A 75 -13.59 -18.01 -12.97
CA ILE A 75 -12.51 -17.38 -13.75
C ILE A 75 -11.53 -18.46 -14.24
N ASN A 76 -11.28 -18.45 -15.56
CA ASN A 76 -10.19 -19.21 -16.13
C ASN A 76 -8.96 -18.33 -16.02
N GLN A 77 -8.08 -18.64 -15.07
CA GLN A 77 -6.94 -17.77 -14.74
C GLN A 77 -5.95 -17.62 -15.88
N GLU A 78 -5.65 -18.70 -16.59
CA GLU A 78 -4.72 -18.64 -17.71
C GLU A 78 -5.22 -17.75 -18.84
N GLU A 79 -6.50 -17.89 -19.16
CA GLU A 79 -7.12 -17.10 -20.21
C GLU A 79 -7.19 -15.63 -19.82
N LEU A 80 -7.58 -15.34 -18.58
CA LEU A 80 -7.67 -13.97 -18.09
C LEU A 80 -6.30 -13.31 -18.08
N GLU A 81 -5.28 -14.02 -17.65
CA GLU A 81 -3.92 -13.51 -17.63
C GLU A 81 -3.46 -13.07 -19.02
N LEU A 82 -3.69 -13.92 -20.02
CA LEU A 82 -3.32 -13.61 -21.39
C LEU A 82 -4.07 -12.38 -21.92
N GLU A 83 -5.35 -12.28 -21.61
CA GLU A 83 -6.16 -11.17 -22.06
C GLU A 83 -5.76 -9.84 -21.42
N LEU A 84 -5.37 -9.87 -20.15
CA LEU A 84 -5.07 -8.64 -19.41
C LEU A 84 -3.65 -8.13 -19.62
N ILE A 85 -2.76 -8.92 -20.19
CA ILE A 85 -1.40 -8.45 -20.48
C ILE A 85 -1.43 -7.18 -21.33
N ASP A 86 -2.33 -7.10 -22.29
CA ASP A 86 -2.46 -5.93 -23.17
C ASP A 86 -2.95 -4.69 -22.42
N TYR A 87 -3.46 -4.85 -21.20
CA TYR A 87 -3.97 -3.76 -20.38
C TYR A 87 -3.06 -3.44 -19.21
N GLY A 88 -1.84 -3.97 -19.23
CA GLY A 88 -0.83 -3.62 -18.25
C GLY A 88 -0.65 -4.60 -17.10
N LEU A 89 -1.24 -5.79 -17.19
CA LEU A 89 -1.05 -6.79 -16.12
C LEU A 89 0.41 -7.16 -16.00
N GLU A 90 0.96 -7.04 -14.79
CA GLU A 90 2.34 -7.40 -14.49
C GLU A 90 2.43 -8.69 -13.68
N GLU A 91 1.50 -8.90 -12.78
CA GLU A 91 1.47 -10.09 -11.92
C GLU A 91 0.05 -10.56 -11.71
N MET A 92 -0.13 -11.87 -11.67
CA MET A 92 -1.37 -12.50 -11.26
C MET A 92 -1.01 -13.65 -10.33
N GLY A 93 -1.67 -13.74 -9.20
CA GLY A 93 -1.40 -14.81 -8.24
C GLY A 93 -2.51 -14.97 -7.24
N GLU A 94 -2.34 -15.94 -6.37
CA GLU A 94 -3.29 -16.18 -5.30
C GLU A 94 -2.97 -15.30 -4.11
N GLY A 95 -4.00 -14.90 -3.37
CA GLY A 95 -3.83 -14.08 -2.18
C GLY A 95 -4.98 -14.30 -1.22
N THR A 96 -4.99 -13.46 -0.19
CA THR A 96 -5.99 -13.55 0.87
C THR A 96 -6.78 -12.24 0.92
N GLY A 97 -8.09 -12.35 1.01
CA GLY A 97 -8.96 -11.20 1.13
C GLY A 97 -9.07 -10.70 2.57
N GLU A 98 -9.89 -9.68 2.75
CA GLU A 98 -10.07 -9.00 4.04
C GLU A 98 -10.51 -9.95 5.17
N TYR A 99 -11.29 -10.96 4.83
CA TYR A 99 -11.83 -11.90 5.82
C TYR A 99 -11.14 -13.26 5.77
N GLY A 100 -9.94 -13.31 5.22
CA GLY A 100 -9.18 -14.54 5.12
C GLY A 100 -9.57 -15.46 3.97
N GLU A 101 -10.49 -15.03 3.11
CA GLU A 101 -10.93 -15.82 1.97
C GLU A 101 -9.88 -15.82 0.86
N GLU A 102 -9.90 -16.87 0.04
CA GLU A 102 -9.00 -16.98 -1.09
C GLU A 102 -9.43 -16.01 -2.19
N VAL A 103 -8.48 -15.26 -2.72
CA VAL A 103 -8.75 -14.31 -3.81
C VAL A 103 -7.69 -14.44 -4.89
N LEU A 104 -8.02 -13.94 -6.08
CA LEU A 104 -7.07 -13.78 -7.17
C LEU A 104 -6.59 -12.34 -7.14
N VAL A 105 -5.27 -12.14 -7.08
CA VAL A 105 -4.67 -10.80 -7.00
C VAL A 105 -4.03 -10.45 -8.34
N LEU A 106 -4.42 -9.30 -8.88
CA LEU A 106 -3.86 -8.75 -10.10
C LEU A 106 -3.12 -7.47 -9.78
N ARG A 107 -1.92 -7.30 -10.32
CA ARG A 107 -1.12 -6.10 -10.13
C ARG A 107 -0.72 -5.50 -11.46
N CYS A 108 -0.85 -4.19 -11.57
CA CYS A 108 -0.41 -3.43 -12.74
C CYS A 108 0.31 -2.17 -12.25
N ASP A 109 1.06 -1.53 -13.15
CA ASP A 109 1.65 -0.23 -12.84
C ASP A 109 0.52 0.76 -12.53
N PHE A 110 0.81 1.72 -11.66
CA PHE A 110 -0.17 2.77 -11.35
C PHE A 110 -0.70 3.46 -12.61
N ALA A 111 0.15 3.69 -13.60
CA ALA A 111 -0.25 4.34 -14.84
C ALA A 111 -1.33 3.56 -15.60
N ASP A 112 -1.41 2.25 -15.39
CA ASP A 112 -2.36 1.39 -16.08
C ASP A 112 -3.61 1.07 -15.25
N PHE A 113 -3.76 1.70 -14.09
CA PHE A 113 -4.88 1.43 -13.19
C PHE A 113 -6.24 1.58 -13.89
N GLY A 114 -6.43 2.71 -14.59
CA GLY A 114 -7.68 2.98 -15.29
C GLY A 114 -7.96 2.01 -16.42
N ALA A 115 -6.92 1.66 -17.18
CA ALA A 115 -7.05 0.70 -18.28
C ALA A 115 -7.43 -0.69 -17.78
N MET A 116 -6.81 -1.12 -16.67
CA MET A 116 -7.12 -2.41 -16.06
C MET A 116 -8.55 -2.44 -15.53
N GLN A 117 -8.96 -1.37 -14.84
CA GLN A 117 -10.29 -1.27 -14.29
C GLN A 117 -11.35 -1.39 -15.38
N LYS A 118 -11.12 -0.67 -16.49
CA LYS A 118 -12.03 -0.71 -17.63
C LYS A 118 -12.08 -2.08 -18.29
N ALA A 119 -10.93 -2.73 -18.41
CA ALA A 119 -10.85 -4.07 -19.01
C ALA A 119 -11.66 -5.08 -18.20
N LEU A 120 -11.55 -5.04 -16.87
CA LEU A 120 -12.32 -5.93 -15.99
C LEU A 120 -13.82 -5.64 -16.11
N GLU A 121 -14.18 -4.36 -16.14
CA GLU A 121 -15.57 -3.96 -16.28
C GLU A 121 -16.17 -4.47 -17.59
N GLU A 122 -15.44 -4.36 -18.69
CA GLU A 122 -15.90 -4.83 -20.00
C GLU A 122 -16.08 -6.36 -20.03
N LYS A 123 -15.37 -7.06 -19.19
CA LYS A 123 -15.49 -8.53 -19.07
C LYS A 123 -16.58 -8.94 -18.07
N GLY A 124 -17.27 -7.98 -17.48
CA GLY A 124 -18.30 -8.25 -16.49
C GLY A 124 -17.75 -8.69 -15.13
N ILE A 125 -16.48 -8.42 -14.87
CA ILE A 125 -15.82 -8.79 -13.61
C ILE A 125 -15.83 -7.59 -12.68
N THR A 126 -16.46 -7.75 -11.51
CA THR A 126 -16.48 -6.73 -10.48
C THR A 126 -15.47 -7.11 -9.41
N PRO A 127 -14.39 -6.35 -9.24
CA PRO A 127 -13.41 -6.69 -8.20
C PRO A 127 -13.98 -6.58 -6.80
N LEU A 128 -13.48 -7.38 -5.89
CA LEU A 128 -13.76 -7.23 -4.47
C LEU A 128 -13.13 -5.94 -3.94
N SER A 129 -11.94 -5.61 -4.46
CA SER A 129 -11.28 -4.35 -4.16
C SER A 129 -10.38 -3.95 -5.32
N ALA A 130 -10.15 -2.64 -5.44
CA ALA A 130 -9.29 -2.05 -6.45
C ALA A 130 -8.61 -0.85 -5.77
N GLU A 131 -7.33 -0.97 -5.47
CA GLU A 131 -6.61 0.04 -4.70
C GLU A 131 -5.23 0.30 -5.28
N VAL A 132 -4.73 1.51 -5.02
CA VAL A 132 -3.35 1.85 -5.35
C VAL A 132 -2.52 1.55 -4.11
N GLU A 133 -1.43 0.80 -4.29
CA GLU A 133 -0.56 0.41 -3.19
C GLU A 133 0.90 0.62 -3.57
N TRP A 134 1.73 0.84 -2.55
CA TRP A 134 3.17 0.90 -2.72
C TRP A 134 3.73 -0.48 -2.40
N ILE A 135 4.23 -1.16 -3.42
CA ILE A 135 4.72 -2.54 -3.31
C ILE A 135 6.25 -2.51 -3.22
N PRO A 136 6.85 -3.10 -2.19
CA PRO A 136 8.30 -3.09 -2.07
C PRO A 136 8.96 -3.91 -3.17
N THR A 137 10.02 -3.37 -3.75
CA THR A 137 10.84 -4.05 -4.74
C THR A 137 11.99 -4.79 -4.08
N THR A 138 12.31 -4.43 -2.85
CA THR A 138 13.34 -5.08 -2.03
C THR A 138 12.78 -5.25 -0.62
N THR A 139 12.81 -6.46 -0.09
CA THR A 139 12.30 -6.73 1.25
C THR A 139 13.42 -6.97 2.24
N VAL A 140 13.12 -6.75 3.52
CA VAL A 140 14.04 -6.98 4.64
C VAL A 140 13.46 -8.10 5.48
N GLU A 141 14.27 -9.12 5.75
CA GLU A 141 13.87 -10.23 6.62
C GLU A 141 14.58 -10.03 7.98
N LEU A 142 13.80 -10.09 9.05
CA LEU A 142 14.32 -9.87 10.41
C LEU A 142 13.93 -11.03 11.32
N PRO A 143 14.73 -11.29 12.37
CA PRO A 143 14.30 -12.17 13.45
C PRO A 143 13.00 -11.64 14.08
N GLU A 144 12.24 -12.53 14.68
CA GLU A 144 10.92 -12.19 15.19
C GLU A 144 10.92 -11.01 16.17
N ASP A 145 11.87 -10.97 17.10
CA ASP A 145 11.93 -9.89 18.08
C ASP A 145 12.18 -8.52 17.42
N GLN A 146 13.04 -8.49 16.40
CA GLN A 146 13.30 -7.25 15.65
C GLN A 146 12.12 -6.89 14.77
N ALA A 147 11.46 -7.88 14.17
CA ALA A 147 10.25 -7.64 13.38
C ALA A 147 9.15 -7.02 14.24
N GLN A 148 9.02 -7.46 15.49
CA GLN A 148 8.04 -6.89 16.42
C GLN A 148 8.29 -5.40 16.69
N ASP A 149 9.54 -4.99 16.77
CA ASP A 149 9.89 -3.57 16.94
C ASP A 149 9.34 -2.75 15.79
N VAL A 150 9.48 -3.25 14.57
CA VAL A 150 8.99 -2.57 13.36
C VAL A 150 7.48 -2.52 13.35
N LEU A 151 6.82 -3.65 13.62
CA LEU A 151 5.36 -3.73 13.59
C LEU A 151 4.73 -2.85 14.65
N LYS A 152 5.40 -2.68 15.78
CA LYS A 152 4.95 -1.78 16.83
C LYS A 152 4.96 -0.33 16.36
N LEU A 153 6.01 0.08 15.63
CA LEU A 153 6.08 1.40 15.05
C LEU A 153 4.98 1.60 14.01
N VAL A 154 4.80 0.63 13.13
CA VAL A 154 3.75 0.69 12.11
C VAL A 154 2.38 0.84 12.76
N ASP A 155 2.12 0.08 13.82
CA ASP A 155 0.86 0.15 14.55
C ASP A 155 0.62 1.55 15.14
N LYS A 156 1.66 2.15 15.71
CA LYS A 156 1.58 3.50 16.26
C LYS A 156 1.26 4.52 15.17
N LEU A 157 1.87 4.39 13.99
CA LEU A 157 1.58 5.26 12.87
C LEU A 157 0.12 5.11 12.44
N GLU A 158 -0.37 3.89 12.36
CA GLU A 158 -1.74 3.62 11.93
C GLU A 158 -2.79 4.15 12.89
N GLN A 159 -2.44 4.38 14.15
CA GLN A 159 -3.35 4.94 15.14
C GLN A 159 -3.54 6.45 15.01
N ASP A 160 -2.67 7.14 14.30
CA ASP A 160 -2.78 8.58 14.10
C ASP A 160 -3.94 8.90 13.16
N GLU A 161 -4.75 9.91 13.52
CA GLU A 161 -5.95 10.26 12.76
C GLU A 161 -5.67 10.70 11.32
N ASP A 162 -4.50 11.29 11.08
CA ASP A 162 -4.16 11.78 9.74
C ASP A 162 -3.57 10.69 8.85
N VAL A 163 -3.20 9.55 9.43
CA VAL A 163 -2.60 8.46 8.68
C VAL A 163 -3.69 7.60 8.05
N GLN A 164 -3.60 7.43 6.73
CA GLN A 164 -4.53 6.62 5.96
C GLN A 164 -4.05 5.18 5.85
N ARG A 165 -2.81 5.01 5.40
CA ARG A 165 -2.20 3.68 5.23
C ARG A 165 -0.71 3.78 5.47
N VAL A 166 -0.12 2.66 5.87
CA VAL A 166 1.31 2.53 6.06
C VAL A 166 1.79 1.35 5.22
N PHE A 167 2.85 1.57 4.44
CA PHE A 167 3.49 0.52 3.65
C PHE A 167 4.91 0.34 4.14
N HIS A 168 5.42 -0.87 4.10
CA HIS A 168 6.78 -1.15 4.55
C HIS A 168 7.35 -2.33 3.77
N ASN A 169 8.67 -2.50 3.87
CA ASN A 169 9.35 -3.60 3.17
C ASN A 169 9.82 -4.73 4.08
N LEU A 170 9.25 -4.82 5.28
CA LEU A 170 9.48 -5.99 6.12
C LEU A 170 8.82 -7.20 5.46
N GLN A 171 9.58 -8.27 5.35
CA GLN A 171 9.10 -9.50 4.73
C GLN A 171 8.21 -10.32 5.66
#